data_e112971523916abb1764565f2bd189e0
#
_entry.id   e112971523916abb1764565f2bd189e0
#
_cell.length_a   1.000
_cell.length_b   1.000
_cell.length_c   1.000
_cell.angle_alpha   90.00
_cell.angle_beta   90.00
_cell.angle_gamma   90.00
#
_symmetry.space_group_name_H-M   'P 1'
#
loop_
_entity.id
_entity.type
_entity.pdbx_description
1 polymer ?
#
loop_
_entity_poly.entity_id
_entity_poly.type
_entity_poly.pdbx_seq_one_letter_code
_entity_poly.pdbx_strand_id
1 'polypeptide(L)'
;MVQQWVDIDESIDLAGYFSQDLPQLRAMAFFDAIINNTDRKIGHLLPDEAGHLYGCDHGVTFHEEDKLRTVLWQWAGDELSSAEVKSLETLRDSLGKEFDLTEHLTEVEIEALHDRVVRLLENGVMPLPNPEWPAIPWPAF
;
A
#
# COMPACT_ATOMS: atom_id res chain seq x y z
N MET A 1 12.23 -12.75 -11.12
CA MET A 1 11.20 -12.74 -10.06
C MET A 1 10.33 -13.98 -10.22
N VAL A 2 9.99 -14.67 -9.15
CA VAL A 2 9.05 -15.80 -9.15
C VAL A 2 7.84 -15.37 -8.33
N GLN A 3 6.64 -15.49 -8.90
CA GLN A 3 5.38 -15.13 -8.27
C GLN A 3 4.44 -16.31 -8.33
N GLN A 4 3.72 -16.57 -7.23
CA GLN A 4 2.68 -17.59 -7.21
C GLN A 4 1.53 -17.17 -8.13
N TRP A 5 1.06 -18.11 -8.96
CA TRP A 5 -0.16 -17.90 -9.72
C TRP A 5 -1.37 -17.91 -8.78
N VAL A 6 -2.29 -16.97 -8.98
CA VAL A 6 -3.55 -16.86 -8.25
C VAL A 6 -4.69 -16.93 -9.26
N ASP A 7 -5.63 -17.85 -9.05
CA ASP A 7 -6.86 -17.91 -9.83
C ASP A 7 -7.80 -16.81 -9.35
N ILE A 8 -8.09 -15.85 -10.23
CA ILE A 8 -8.95 -14.70 -9.93
C ILE A 8 -10.40 -15.00 -10.32
N ASP A 9 -11.34 -14.33 -9.67
CA ASP A 9 -12.75 -14.33 -10.09
C ASP A 9 -12.96 -13.41 -11.30
N GLU A 10 -12.95 -14.00 -12.48
CA GLU A 10 -13.13 -13.26 -13.74
C GLU A 10 -14.55 -12.66 -13.90
N SER A 11 -15.50 -13.02 -13.03
CA SER A 11 -16.86 -12.45 -13.05
C SER A 11 -16.93 -11.06 -12.41
N ILE A 12 -15.90 -10.65 -11.65
CA ILE A 12 -15.84 -9.36 -10.99
C ILE A 12 -15.46 -8.26 -11.99
N ASP A 13 -16.34 -7.27 -12.14
CA ASP A 13 -15.98 -6.01 -12.81
C ASP A 13 -15.02 -5.18 -11.94
N LEU A 14 -13.73 -5.25 -12.24
CA LEU A 14 -12.70 -4.53 -11.50
C LEU A 14 -12.90 -3.01 -11.51
N ALA A 15 -13.49 -2.46 -12.58
CA ALA A 15 -13.75 -1.02 -12.66
C ALA A 15 -14.82 -0.56 -11.64
N GLY A 16 -15.77 -1.42 -11.32
CA GLY A 16 -16.73 -1.18 -10.23
C GLY A 16 -16.20 -1.63 -8.87
N TYR A 17 -15.37 -2.66 -8.83
CA TYR A 17 -14.86 -3.25 -7.59
C TYR A 17 -13.92 -2.30 -6.83
N PHE A 18 -12.93 -1.70 -7.51
CA PHE A 18 -11.87 -0.93 -6.84
C PHE A 18 -12.39 0.31 -6.10
N SER A 19 -13.56 0.81 -6.46
CA SER A 19 -14.17 2.00 -5.87
C SER A 19 -15.07 1.71 -4.66
N GLN A 20 -15.22 0.43 -4.27
CA GLN A 20 -16.07 0.04 -3.15
C GLN A 20 -15.38 0.29 -1.80
N ASP A 21 -16.18 0.53 -0.77
CA ASP A 21 -15.71 0.61 0.60
C ASP A 21 -15.61 -0.79 1.22
N LEU A 22 -14.55 -1.51 0.85
CA LEU A 22 -14.28 -2.86 1.33
C LEU A 22 -13.05 -2.89 2.24
N PRO A 23 -13.10 -3.62 3.38
CA PRO A 23 -11.97 -3.73 4.30
C PRO A 23 -10.66 -4.21 3.66
N GLN A 24 -10.75 -5.11 2.67
CA GLN A 24 -9.57 -5.61 1.96
C GLN A 24 -8.94 -4.57 1.04
N LEU A 25 -9.76 -3.74 0.37
CA LEU A 25 -9.27 -2.62 -0.43
C LEU A 25 -8.62 -1.55 0.46
N ARG A 26 -9.21 -1.26 1.62
CA ARG A 26 -8.61 -0.37 2.62
C ARG A 26 -7.26 -0.92 3.11
N ALA A 27 -7.18 -2.21 3.40
CA ALA A 27 -5.93 -2.86 3.80
C ALA A 27 -4.85 -2.77 2.72
N MET A 28 -5.23 -2.91 1.44
CA MET A 28 -4.33 -2.72 0.30
C MET A 28 -3.85 -1.27 0.20
N ALA A 29 -4.76 -0.30 0.32
CA ALA A 29 -4.42 1.13 0.33
C ALA A 29 -3.46 1.48 1.48
N PHE A 30 -3.70 0.93 2.66
CA PHE A 30 -2.84 1.10 3.83
C PHE A 30 -1.45 0.49 3.62
N PHE A 31 -1.38 -0.72 3.06
CA PHE A 31 -0.12 -1.36 2.70
C PHE A 31 0.66 -0.53 1.67
N ASP A 32 0.00 -0.08 0.60
CA ASP A 32 0.62 0.78 -0.42
C ASP A 32 1.17 2.09 0.17
N ALA A 33 0.48 2.68 1.14
CA ALA A 33 0.93 3.87 1.84
C ALA A 33 2.22 3.61 2.65
N ILE A 34 2.34 2.46 3.29
CA ILE A 34 3.53 2.07 4.06
C ILE A 34 4.73 1.87 3.14
N ILE A 35 4.56 1.09 2.07
CA ILE A 35 5.65 0.75 1.15
C ILE A 35 5.90 1.82 0.08
N ASN A 36 5.15 2.92 0.10
CA ASN A 36 5.25 4.00 -0.89
C ASN A 36 5.11 3.47 -2.34
N ASN A 37 4.04 2.73 -2.61
CA ASN A 37 3.81 2.16 -3.93
C ASN A 37 3.55 3.28 -4.95
N THR A 38 4.33 3.31 -6.03
CA THR A 38 4.23 4.37 -7.04
C THR A 38 3.40 3.99 -8.26
N ASP A 39 2.78 2.80 -8.29
CA ASP A 39 2.05 2.33 -9.47
C ASP A 39 0.91 1.33 -9.15
N ARG A 40 0.11 1.56 -8.10
CA ARG A 40 -1.05 0.71 -7.85
C ARG A 40 -2.16 0.99 -8.85
N LYS A 41 -2.38 0.05 -9.77
CA LYS A 41 -3.41 0.09 -10.81
C LYS A 41 -4.61 -0.79 -10.47
N ILE A 42 -5.72 -0.60 -11.17
CA ILE A 42 -6.92 -1.42 -11.03
C ILE A 42 -6.60 -2.89 -11.39
N GLY A 43 -5.86 -3.12 -12.48
CA GLY A 43 -5.45 -4.46 -12.90
C GLY A 43 -4.46 -5.19 -11.97
N HIS A 44 -3.93 -4.51 -10.95
CA HIS A 44 -3.09 -5.13 -9.91
C HIS A 44 -3.90 -5.66 -8.71
N LEU A 45 -5.22 -5.49 -8.72
CA LEU A 45 -6.14 -6.01 -7.71
C LEU A 45 -6.68 -7.35 -8.19
N LEU A 46 -6.43 -8.41 -7.44
CA LEU A 46 -6.71 -9.79 -7.83
C LEU A 46 -7.67 -10.43 -6.82
N PRO A 47 -8.98 -10.14 -6.90
CA PRO A 47 -9.98 -10.80 -6.06
C PRO A 47 -10.18 -12.25 -6.53
N ASP A 48 -10.23 -13.20 -5.60
CA ASP A 48 -10.54 -14.58 -5.89
C ASP A 48 -12.03 -14.93 -5.62
N GLU A 49 -12.46 -16.14 -6.03
CA GLU A 49 -13.83 -16.61 -5.82
C GLU A 49 -14.21 -16.77 -4.34
N ALA A 50 -13.22 -16.89 -3.43
CA ALA A 50 -13.44 -16.94 -2.00
C ALA A 50 -13.61 -15.56 -1.36
N GLY A 51 -13.49 -14.48 -2.14
CA GLY A 51 -13.60 -13.11 -1.70
C GLY A 51 -12.33 -12.55 -1.05
N HIS A 52 -11.17 -13.22 -1.23
CA HIS A 52 -9.89 -12.70 -0.80
C HIS A 52 -9.29 -11.81 -1.88
N LEU A 53 -8.68 -10.69 -1.48
CA LEU A 53 -7.99 -9.78 -2.39
C LEU A 53 -6.48 -9.98 -2.30
N TYR A 54 -5.87 -10.38 -3.41
CA TYR A 54 -4.43 -10.35 -3.60
C TYR A 54 -4.02 -9.08 -4.36
N GLY A 55 -2.79 -8.64 -4.15
CA GLY A 55 -2.16 -7.60 -4.94
C GLY A 55 -0.94 -8.13 -5.68
N CYS A 56 -0.67 -7.61 -6.86
CA CYS A 56 0.54 -7.93 -7.62
C CYS A 56 1.30 -6.67 -8.04
N ASP A 57 2.44 -6.86 -8.68
CA ASP A 57 3.31 -5.82 -9.23
C ASP A 57 3.75 -4.75 -8.20
N HIS A 58 4.52 -5.20 -7.20
CA HIS A 58 5.12 -4.34 -6.18
C HIS A 58 6.56 -3.93 -6.54
N GLY A 59 6.90 -3.89 -7.83
CA GLY A 59 8.26 -3.64 -8.31
C GLY A 59 8.76 -2.19 -8.16
N VAL A 60 7.85 -1.23 -7.93
CA VAL A 60 8.17 0.21 -7.81
C VAL A 60 7.69 0.75 -6.46
N THR A 61 8.36 0.30 -5.41
CA THR A 61 8.04 0.57 -4.01
C THR A 61 9.30 1.02 -3.24
N PHE A 62 9.11 1.49 -2.02
CA PHE A 62 10.17 1.88 -1.07
C PHE A 62 11.06 3.06 -1.50
N HIS A 63 10.61 3.89 -2.46
CA HIS A 63 11.37 5.09 -2.82
C HIS A 63 11.53 6.01 -1.60
N GLU A 64 12.67 6.68 -1.51
CA GLU A 64 13.00 7.61 -0.42
C GLU A 64 12.13 8.86 -0.40
N GLU A 65 11.75 9.36 -1.58
CA GLU A 65 10.81 10.47 -1.70
C GLU A 65 9.36 9.98 -1.62
N ASP A 66 8.46 10.85 -1.16
CA ASP A 66 7.03 10.56 -1.06
C ASP A 66 6.37 10.57 -2.44
N LYS A 67 6.23 9.40 -3.04
CA LYS A 67 5.74 9.18 -4.41
C LYS A 67 4.54 8.24 -4.49
N LEU A 68 3.77 8.12 -3.41
CA LEU A 68 2.57 7.28 -3.43
C LEU A 68 1.66 7.66 -4.60
N ARG A 69 1.37 6.67 -5.44
CA ARG A 69 0.51 6.79 -6.60
C ARG A 69 -0.36 5.54 -6.71
N THR A 70 -1.65 5.72 -6.51
CA THR A 70 -2.59 4.60 -6.38
C THR A 70 -3.96 4.99 -6.91
N VAL A 71 -4.76 3.99 -7.27
CA VAL A 71 -6.19 4.17 -7.55
C VAL A 71 -7.06 4.12 -6.29
N LEU A 72 -6.46 3.81 -5.13
CA LEU A 72 -7.17 3.55 -3.86
C LEU A 72 -7.11 4.76 -2.91
N TRP A 73 -7.74 5.88 -3.29
CA TRP A 73 -7.76 7.12 -2.50
C TRP A 73 -9.04 7.31 -1.67
N GLN A 74 -9.95 6.32 -1.63
CA GLN A 74 -11.25 6.45 -0.97
C GLN A 74 -11.13 6.82 0.51
N TRP A 75 -10.06 6.39 1.17
CA TRP A 75 -9.83 6.59 2.60
C TRP A 75 -8.84 7.71 2.92
N ALA A 76 -8.45 8.52 1.93
CA ALA A 76 -7.52 9.62 2.15
C ALA A 76 -8.05 10.58 3.23
N GLY A 77 -7.25 10.81 4.29
CA GLY A 77 -7.63 11.64 5.42
C GLY A 77 -8.49 10.96 6.49
N ASP A 78 -8.95 9.72 6.28
CA ASP A 78 -9.68 8.97 7.29
C ASP A 78 -8.78 8.61 8.48
N GLU A 79 -9.34 8.63 9.68
CA GLU A 79 -8.62 8.20 10.89
C GLU A 79 -8.16 6.75 10.77
N LEU A 80 -6.94 6.49 11.21
CA LEU A 80 -6.41 5.13 11.33
C LEU A 80 -7.18 4.36 12.41
N SER A 81 -7.56 3.12 12.09
CA SER A 81 -8.13 2.22 13.08
C SER A 81 -7.08 1.82 14.13
N SER A 82 -7.54 1.37 15.30
CA SER A 82 -6.64 0.85 16.33
C SER A 82 -5.80 -0.35 15.87
N ALA A 83 -6.30 -1.16 14.95
CA ALA A 83 -5.55 -2.27 14.35
C ALA A 83 -4.45 -1.76 13.41
N GLU A 84 -4.73 -0.74 12.60
CA GLU A 84 -3.75 -0.09 11.71
C GLU A 84 -2.64 0.59 12.53
N VAL A 85 -3.00 1.34 13.58
CA VAL A 85 -2.04 1.95 14.51
C VAL A 85 -1.14 0.90 15.15
N LYS A 86 -1.71 -0.19 15.65
CA LYS A 86 -0.94 -1.29 16.26
C LYS A 86 0.02 -1.94 15.26
N SER A 87 -0.40 -2.11 14.02
CA SER A 87 0.45 -2.66 12.94
C SER A 87 1.64 -1.74 12.66
N LEU A 88 1.44 -0.42 12.60
CA LEU A 88 2.51 0.56 12.42
C LEU A 88 3.48 0.58 13.62
N GLU A 89 2.96 0.51 14.85
CA GLU A 89 3.80 0.42 16.06
C GLU A 89 4.67 -0.82 16.04
N THR A 90 4.09 -1.98 15.70
CA THR A 90 4.81 -3.25 15.58
C THR A 90 5.91 -3.16 14.51
N LEU A 91 5.60 -2.59 13.35
CA LEU A 91 6.59 -2.40 12.28
C LEU A 91 7.71 -1.46 12.73
N ARG A 92 7.38 -0.29 13.28
CA ARG A 92 8.37 0.67 13.80
C ARG A 92 9.32 0.02 14.80
N ASP A 93 8.79 -0.75 15.73
CA ASP A 93 9.56 -1.30 16.86
C ASP A 93 10.39 -2.51 16.46
N SER A 94 10.00 -3.24 15.41
CA SER A 94 10.70 -4.42 14.89
C SER A 94 11.70 -4.10 13.78
N LEU A 95 11.55 -2.97 13.08
CA LEU A 95 12.39 -2.60 11.94
C LEU A 95 13.86 -2.41 12.37
N GLY A 96 14.76 -3.10 11.69
CA GLY A 96 16.20 -3.12 12.01
C GLY A 96 16.56 -4.03 13.21
N LYS A 97 15.62 -4.83 13.70
CA LYS A 97 15.81 -5.82 14.77
C LYS A 97 15.32 -7.18 14.30
N GLU A 98 14.11 -7.60 14.71
CA GLU A 98 13.51 -8.85 14.25
C GLU A 98 13.10 -8.82 12.77
N PHE A 99 12.84 -7.63 12.25
CA PHE A 99 12.50 -7.40 10.84
C PHE A 99 13.61 -6.60 10.15
N ASP A 100 14.54 -7.33 9.55
CA ASP A 100 15.72 -6.78 8.87
C ASP A 100 15.52 -6.79 7.35
N LEU A 101 15.62 -5.62 6.74
CA LEU A 101 15.47 -5.40 5.30
C LEU A 101 16.80 -5.06 4.60
N THR A 102 17.93 -5.11 5.31
CA THR A 102 19.23 -4.67 4.78
C THR A 102 19.74 -5.49 3.59
N GLU A 103 19.26 -6.72 3.42
CA GLU A 103 19.57 -7.55 2.24
C GLU A 103 18.76 -7.14 0.98
N HIS A 104 17.72 -6.31 1.14
CA HIS A 104 16.76 -6.02 0.08
C HIS A 104 16.62 -4.53 -0.24
N LEU A 105 16.89 -3.67 0.72
CA LEU A 105 16.76 -2.21 0.62
C LEU A 105 18.05 -1.54 1.06
N THR A 106 18.30 -0.35 0.52
CA THR A 106 19.38 0.52 0.96
C THR A 106 19.06 1.15 2.33
N GLU A 107 20.08 1.63 3.02
CA GLU A 107 19.91 2.34 4.30
C GLU A 107 18.94 3.54 4.15
N VAL A 108 19.06 4.31 3.08
CA VAL A 108 18.21 5.46 2.80
C VAL A 108 16.74 5.07 2.61
N GLU A 109 16.47 3.96 1.91
CA GLU A 109 15.12 3.42 1.73
C GLU A 109 14.53 2.92 3.06
N ILE A 110 15.33 2.29 3.91
CA ILE A 110 14.92 1.82 5.24
C ILE A 110 14.62 3.01 6.16
N GLU A 111 15.48 4.04 6.18
CA GLU A 111 15.21 5.28 6.92
C GLU A 111 13.92 5.96 6.44
N ALA A 112 13.73 6.07 5.14
CA ALA A 112 12.52 6.65 4.56
C ALA A 112 11.25 5.84 4.92
N LEU A 113 11.34 4.52 4.96
CA LEU A 113 10.26 3.65 5.44
C LEU A 113 9.95 3.94 6.92
N HIS A 114 10.97 3.99 7.78
CA HIS A 114 10.81 4.30 9.19
C HIS A 114 10.14 5.67 9.41
N ASP A 115 10.63 6.70 8.73
CA ASP A 115 10.10 8.06 8.83
C ASP A 115 8.65 8.15 8.35
N ARG A 116 8.29 7.37 7.32
CA ARG A 116 6.93 7.28 6.80
C ARG A 116 6.00 6.63 7.82
N VAL A 117 6.43 5.56 8.46
CA VAL A 117 5.68 4.89 9.54
C VAL A 117 5.47 5.83 10.73
N VAL A 118 6.51 6.54 11.17
CA VAL A 118 6.43 7.53 12.25
C VAL A 118 5.44 8.64 11.89
N ARG A 119 5.53 9.17 10.67
CA ARG A 119 4.63 10.23 10.18
C ARG A 119 3.17 9.79 10.12
N LEU A 120 2.89 8.55 9.68
CA LEU A 120 1.54 7.98 9.71
C LEU A 120 0.99 7.88 11.13
N LEU A 121 1.81 7.44 12.08
CA LEU A 121 1.44 7.37 13.50
C LEU A 121 1.17 8.76 14.11
N GLU A 122 2.02 9.74 13.82
CA GLU A 122 1.88 11.11 14.33
C GLU A 122 0.64 11.81 13.76
N ASN A 123 0.37 11.65 12.47
CA ASN A 123 -0.79 12.23 11.82
C ASN A 123 -2.09 11.50 12.18
N GLY A 124 -2.04 10.20 12.44
CA GLY A 124 -3.18 9.38 12.84
C GLY A 124 -4.23 9.19 11.76
N VAL A 125 -3.92 9.50 10.49
CA VAL A 125 -4.84 9.43 9.34
C VAL A 125 -4.17 8.76 8.14
N MET A 126 -5.00 8.20 7.26
CA MET A 126 -4.56 7.76 5.94
C MET A 126 -4.00 8.95 5.14
N PRO A 127 -2.91 8.76 4.35
CA PRO A 127 -2.25 9.87 3.68
C PRO A 127 -3.15 10.55 2.65
N LEU A 128 -2.92 11.85 2.46
CA LEU A 128 -3.48 12.63 1.36
C LEU A 128 -2.56 12.54 0.14
N PRO A 129 -3.09 12.71 -1.09
CA PRO A 129 -2.25 12.80 -2.28
C PRO A 129 -1.21 13.92 -2.15
N ASN A 130 0.04 13.62 -2.55
CA ASN A 130 1.09 14.63 -2.63
C ASN A 130 0.78 15.59 -3.79
N PRO A 131 0.63 16.91 -3.56
CA PRO A 131 0.32 17.86 -4.62
C PRO A 131 1.42 18.02 -5.67
N GLU A 132 2.64 17.60 -5.36
CA GLU A 132 3.79 17.69 -6.26
C GLU A 132 4.04 16.39 -7.06
N TRP A 133 3.20 15.37 -6.84
CA TRP A 133 3.33 14.08 -7.50
C TRP A 133 1.99 13.63 -8.09
N PRO A 134 1.96 13.01 -9.29
CA PRO A 134 0.71 12.48 -9.85
C PRO A 134 0.06 11.47 -8.91
N ALA A 135 -1.16 11.74 -8.47
CA ALA A 135 -1.86 10.91 -7.48
C ALA A 135 -2.26 9.53 -8.02
N ILE A 136 -2.58 9.45 -9.32
CA ILE A 136 -3.10 8.24 -9.98
C ILE A 136 -2.13 7.81 -11.09
N PRO A 137 -1.80 6.51 -11.18
CA PRO A 137 -0.96 6.00 -12.26
C PRO A 137 -1.67 6.11 -13.62
N TRP A 138 -0.89 6.28 -14.69
CA TRP A 138 -1.41 6.31 -16.05
C TRP A 138 -0.73 5.24 -16.91
N PRO A 139 -1.50 4.37 -17.61
CA PRO A 139 -2.97 4.21 -17.45
C PRO A 139 -3.33 3.67 -16.05
N ALA A 140 -4.57 3.92 -15.62
CA ALA A 140 -5.06 3.47 -14.30
C ALA A 140 -5.36 1.95 -14.26
N PHE A 141 -5.44 1.33 -15.45
CA PHE A 141 -5.60 -0.11 -15.63
C PHE A 141 -4.29 -0.79 -15.95
#